data_416caeab302986bc078e3cc96725c039
#
_entry.id   416caeab302986bc078e3cc96725c039
#
_cell.length_a   1.000
_cell.length_b   1.000
_cell.length_c   1.000
_cell.angle_alpha   90.00
_cell.angle_beta   90.00
_cell.angle_gamma   90.00
#
_symmetry.space_group_name_H-M   'P 1'
#
loop_
_entity.id
_entity.type
_entity.pdbx_description
1 polymer ?
#
loop_
_entity_poly.entity_id
_entity_poly.type
_entity_poly.pdbx_seq_one_letter_code
_entity_poly.pdbx_strand_id
1 'polypeptide(L)'
;IRIKADIINSFMSLPTYYSWVHKISKDSALIIQQQSDSLTRPIIAKLSKGLVDPINLKLVVYRDILKTILQNQPSTFSIPQKINDWFKASAIKQKAITLDNKNDLIALNKGIDSINSGVYKNAILSTIAQLTQLNQGDPAIDILLINTDNQTIPLSNFKNKVIYLEFWATWCG
;
A
#
# COMPACT_ATOMS: atom_id res chain seq x y z
N ILE A 1 -20.86 -0.61 -8.42
CA ILE A 1 -19.51 0.01 -8.35
C ILE A 1 -18.44 -1.06 -8.24
N ARG A 2 -18.54 -1.99 -7.27
CA ARG A 2 -17.53 -3.03 -7.02
C ARG A 2 -17.25 -3.86 -8.29
N ILE A 3 -18.30 -4.38 -8.96
CA ILE A 3 -18.14 -5.18 -10.20
C ILE A 3 -17.33 -4.42 -11.28
N LYS A 4 -17.61 -3.13 -11.49
CA LYS A 4 -16.84 -2.31 -12.45
C LYS A 4 -15.38 -2.18 -12.04
N ALA A 5 -15.12 -1.98 -10.73
CA ALA A 5 -13.78 -1.89 -10.20
C ALA A 5 -13.00 -3.20 -10.34
N ASP A 6 -13.65 -4.33 -10.05
CA ASP A 6 -13.06 -5.66 -10.22
C ASP A 6 -12.72 -5.96 -11.69
N ILE A 7 -13.58 -5.57 -12.65
CA ILE A 7 -13.31 -5.72 -14.08
C ILE A 7 -12.11 -4.87 -14.51
N ILE A 8 -12.05 -3.59 -14.09
CA ILE A 8 -10.92 -2.70 -14.42
C ILE A 8 -9.62 -3.28 -13.83
N ASN A 9 -9.64 -3.69 -12.57
CA ASN A 9 -8.49 -4.28 -11.91
C ASN A 9 -8.01 -5.56 -12.62
N SER A 10 -8.94 -6.40 -13.06
CA SER A 10 -8.63 -7.63 -13.82
C SER A 10 -7.92 -7.29 -15.14
N PHE A 11 -8.41 -6.31 -15.89
CA PHE A 11 -7.74 -5.88 -17.12
C PHE A 11 -6.34 -5.33 -16.89
N MET A 12 -6.12 -4.63 -15.77
CA MET A 12 -4.81 -4.07 -15.42
C MET A 12 -3.82 -5.14 -14.96
N SER A 13 -4.28 -6.12 -14.19
CA SER A 13 -3.41 -7.11 -13.54
C SER A 13 -3.18 -8.38 -14.37
N LEU A 14 -4.13 -8.75 -15.23
CA LEU A 14 -4.09 -10.00 -15.99
C LEU A 14 -2.81 -10.18 -16.84
N PRO A 15 -2.32 -9.17 -17.59
CA PRO A 15 -1.12 -9.34 -18.42
C PRO A 15 0.12 -9.64 -17.57
N THR A 16 0.27 -8.96 -16.44
CA THR A 16 1.38 -9.18 -15.51
C THR A 16 1.29 -10.56 -14.87
N TYR A 17 0.11 -10.93 -14.39
CA TYR A 17 -0.13 -12.24 -13.79
C TYR A 17 0.11 -13.37 -14.80
N TYR A 18 -0.42 -13.24 -16.01
CA TYR A 18 -0.19 -14.21 -17.10
C TYR A 18 1.29 -14.39 -17.39
N SER A 19 2.03 -13.28 -17.53
CA SER A 19 3.47 -13.31 -17.80
C SER A 19 4.26 -13.98 -16.69
N TRP A 20 3.87 -13.75 -15.44
CA TRP A 20 4.50 -14.37 -14.26
C TRP A 20 4.24 -15.88 -14.20
N VAL A 21 2.99 -16.33 -14.36
CA VAL A 21 2.60 -17.74 -14.31
C VAL A 21 3.29 -18.55 -15.40
N HIS A 22 3.36 -18.00 -16.61
CA HIS A 22 3.98 -18.68 -17.76
C HIS A 22 5.47 -18.41 -17.91
N LYS A 23 6.11 -17.75 -16.94
CA LYS A 23 7.56 -17.44 -16.94
C LYS A 23 8.02 -16.78 -18.24
N ILE A 24 7.21 -15.86 -18.76
CA ILE A 24 7.48 -15.15 -20.02
C ILE A 24 8.66 -14.18 -19.84
N SER A 25 9.50 -14.04 -20.86
CA SER A 25 10.62 -13.09 -20.84
C SER A 25 10.14 -11.65 -20.63
N LYS A 26 10.97 -10.78 -20.05
CA LYS A 26 10.63 -9.38 -19.80
C LYS A 26 10.18 -8.64 -21.05
N ASP A 27 10.88 -8.87 -22.18
CA ASP A 27 10.56 -8.20 -23.45
C ASP A 27 9.20 -8.65 -24.01
N SER A 28 8.94 -9.96 -23.99
CA SER A 28 7.65 -10.51 -24.41
C SER A 28 6.52 -10.08 -23.47
N ALA A 29 6.76 -10.01 -22.16
CA ALA A 29 5.80 -9.53 -21.17
C ALA A 29 5.41 -8.05 -21.42
N LEU A 30 6.38 -7.22 -21.81
CA LEU A 30 6.12 -5.83 -22.18
C LEU A 30 5.22 -5.73 -23.42
N ILE A 31 5.45 -6.56 -24.44
CA ILE A 31 4.61 -6.61 -25.64
C ILE A 31 3.18 -7.03 -25.28
N ILE A 32 3.04 -8.07 -24.46
CA ILE A 32 1.72 -8.53 -23.98
C ILE A 32 1.00 -7.40 -23.23
N GLN A 33 1.70 -6.69 -22.34
CA GLN A 33 1.14 -5.56 -21.61
C GLN A 33 0.66 -4.46 -22.57
N GLN A 34 1.48 -4.06 -23.53
CA GLN A 34 1.13 -3.01 -24.50
C GLN A 34 -0.09 -3.39 -25.37
N GLN A 35 -0.15 -4.62 -25.83
CA GLN A 35 -1.28 -5.13 -26.61
C GLN A 35 -2.55 -5.16 -25.76
N SER A 36 -2.46 -5.68 -24.53
CA SER A 36 -3.60 -5.70 -23.60
C SER A 36 -4.09 -4.29 -23.30
N ASP A 37 -3.19 -3.34 -23.01
CA ASP A 37 -3.53 -1.95 -22.73
C ASP A 37 -4.26 -1.31 -23.93
N SER A 38 -3.80 -1.58 -25.16
CA SER A 38 -4.45 -1.08 -26.38
C SER A 38 -5.89 -1.58 -26.52
N LEU A 39 -6.12 -2.88 -26.26
CA LEU A 39 -7.42 -3.50 -26.38
C LEU A 39 -8.39 -3.11 -25.26
N THR A 40 -7.88 -2.97 -24.03
CA THR A 40 -8.72 -2.73 -22.84
C THR A 40 -8.98 -1.26 -22.58
N ARG A 41 -8.13 -0.34 -23.07
CA ARG A 41 -8.25 1.11 -22.85
C ARG A 41 -9.65 1.67 -23.10
N PRO A 42 -10.32 1.41 -24.24
CA PRO A 42 -11.65 1.95 -24.50
C PRO A 42 -12.70 1.42 -23.52
N ILE A 43 -12.55 0.17 -23.08
CA ILE A 43 -13.45 -0.47 -22.11
C ILE A 43 -13.25 0.15 -20.74
N ILE A 44 -11.99 0.30 -20.31
CA ILE A 44 -11.62 0.94 -19.03
C ILE A 44 -12.15 2.38 -19.01
N ALA A 45 -11.96 3.15 -20.09
CA ALA A 45 -12.47 4.52 -20.18
C ALA A 45 -14.01 4.57 -20.02
N LYS A 46 -14.74 3.66 -20.65
CA LYS A 46 -16.21 3.55 -20.50
C LYS A 46 -16.61 3.18 -19.09
N LEU A 47 -15.94 2.22 -18.47
CA LEU A 47 -16.23 1.76 -17.10
C LEU A 47 -15.89 2.81 -16.04
N SER A 48 -14.85 3.63 -16.27
CA SER A 48 -14.39 4.69 -15.36
C SER A 48 -15.37 5.84 -15.21
N LYS A 49 -16.27 6.04 -16.19
CA LYS A 49 -17.28 7.10 -16.13
C LYS A 49 -18.18 6.94 -14.90
N GLY A 50 -18.29 8.03 -14.13
CA GLY A 50 -19.13 8.08 -12.92
C GLY A 50 -18.64 7.22 -11.74
N LEU A 51 -17.41 6.72 -11.79
CA LEU A 51 -16.82 5.98 -10.67
C LEU A 51 -16.13 6.86 -9.63
N VAL A 52 -15.80 8.11 -9.94
CA VAL A 52 -15.06 8.98 -9.01
C VAL A 52 -15.99 9.46 -7.89
N ASP A 53 -15.97 8.72 -6.79
CA ASP A 53 -16.71 9.05 -5.56
C ASP A 53 -15.84 8.69 -4.34
N PRO A 54 -15.59 9.65 -3.42
CA PRO A 54 -14.82 9.42 -2.20
C PRO A 54 -15.37 8.31 -1.29
N ILE A 55 -16.67 7.98 -1.37
CA ILE A 55 -17.27 6.89 -0.59
C ILE A 55 -16.67 5.52 -0.95
N ASN A 56 -16.16 5.40 -2.18
CA ASN A 56 -15.58 4.15 -2.68
C ASN A 56 -14.17 3.88 -2.15
N LEU A 57 -13.53 4.87 -1.50
CA LEU A 57 -12.22 4.68 -0.85
C LEU A 57 -12.22 3.58 0.23
N LYS A 58 -13.40 3.15 0.70
CA LYS A 58 -13.54 1.99 1.60
C LYS A 58 -13.22 0.66 0.91
N LEU A 59 -13.27 0.59 -0.43
CA LEU A 59 -13.00 -0.63 -1.20
C LEU A 59 -11.52 -0.66 -1.60
N VAL A 60 -10.82 -1.75 -1.25
CA VAL A 60 -9.40 -1.93 -1.60
C VAL A 60 -9.22 -1.86 -3.10
N VAL A 61 -9.95 -2.69 -3.86
CA VAL A 61 -9.87 -2.73 -5.32
C VAL A 61 -10.09 -1.36 -5.98
N TYR A 62 -10.94 -0.52 -5.40
CA TYR A 62 -11.13 0.85 -5.91
C TYR A 62 -9.89 1.71 -5.72
N ARG A 63 -9.23 1.60 -4.57
CA ARG A 63 -7.98 2.34 -4.31
C ARG A 63 -6.86 1.93 -5.27
N ASP A 64 -6.78 0.65 -5.61
CA ASP A 64 -5.77 0.10 -6.51
C ASP A 64 -5.91 0.65 -7.94
N ILE A 65 -7.14 0.85 -8.42
CA ILE A 65 -7.44 1.33 -9.77
C ILE A 65 -7.69 2.85 -9.84
N LEU A 66 -7.69 3.56 -8.71
CA LEU A 66 -8.13 4.96 -8.63
C LEU A 66 -7.34 5.88 -9.55
N LYS A 67 -6.02 5.69 -9.65
CA LYS A 67 -5.18 6.45 -10.59
C LYS A 67 -5.65 6.27 -12.02
N THR A 68 -5.93 5.05 -12.43
CA THR A 68 -6.43 4.73 -13.78
C THR A 68 -7.81 5.34 -14.02
N ILE A 69 -8.71 5.30 -13.02
CA ILE A 69 -10.01 5.96 -13.14
C ILE A 69 -9.86 7.46 -13.36
N LEU A 70 -8.98 8.14 -12.63
CA LEU A 70 -8.75 9.58 -12.74
C LEU A 70 -8.13 9.97 -14.09
N GLN A 71 -7.21 9.17 -14.61
CA GLN A 71 -6.61 9.39 -15.93
C GLN A 71 -7.63 9.34 -17.08
N ASN A 72 -8.77 8.69 -16.86
CA ASN A 72 -9.87 8.57 -17.83
C ASN A 72 -10.98 9.62 -17.62
N GLN A 73 -10.77 10.61 -16.72
CA GLN A 73 -11.68 11.74 -16.58
C GLN A 73 -11.30 12.87 -17.56
N PRO A 74 -12.24 13.77 -17.91
CA PRO A 74 -11.92 14.97 -18.68
C PRO A 74 -10.89 15.84 -17.98
N SER A 75 -10.08 16.57 -18.72
CA SER A 75 -9.06 17.50 -18.17
C SER A 75 -9.65 18.59 -17.26
N THR A 76 -10.92 18.90 -17.45
CA THR A 76 -11.68 19.85 -16.62
C THR A 76 -12.21 19.25 -15.32
N PHE A 77 -12.01 17.94 -15.10
CA PHE A 77 -12.52 17.27 -13.91
C PHE A 77 -11.76 17.70 -12.65
N SER A 78 -12.50 18.18 -11.66
CA SER A 78 -11.94 18.52 -10.35
C SER A 78 -11.94 17.30 -9.44
N ILE A 79 -10.76 16.89 -8.98
CA ILE A 79 -10.61 15.75 -8.08
C ILE A 79 -11.16 16.13 -6.70
N PRO A 80 -12.11 15.36 -6.14
CA PRO A 80 -12.63 15.63 -4.81
C PRO A 80 -11.52 15.68 -3.75
N GLN A 81 -11.59 16.66 -2.83
CA GLN A 81 -10.58 16.91 -1.80
C GLN A 81 -10.22 15.66 -0.99
N LYS A 82 -11.21 14.85 -0.62
CA LYS A 82 -10.98 13.60 0.12
C LYS A 82 -10.14 12.57 -0.64
N ILE A 83 -10.24 12.55 -1.96
CA ILE A 83 -9.40 11.69 -2.84
C ILE A 83 -7.97 12.25 -2.88
N ASN A 84 -7.81 13.58 -3.01
CA ASN A 84 -6.49 14.21 -2.95
C ASN A 84 -5.80 13.95 -1.60
N ASP A 85 -6.53 14.07 -0.50
CA ASP A 85 -6.03 13.77 0.84
C ASP A 85 -5.59 12.32 0.96
N TRP A 86 -6.37 11.38 0.39
CA TRP A 86 -6.00 9.98 0.38
C TRP A 86 -4.69 9.72 -0.40
N PHE A 87 -4.52 10.35 -1.58
CA PHE A 87 -3.25 10.21 -2.33
C PHE A 87 -2.05 10.76 -1.57
N LYS A 88 -2.18 11.96 -0.99
CA LYS A 88 -1.13 12.56 -0.17
C LYS A 88 -0.78 11.65 1.01
N ALA A 89 -1.79 11.18 1.73
CA ALA A 89 -1.63 10.28 2.87
C ALA A 89 -0.94 8.96 2.47
N SER A 90 -1.37 8.36 1.36
CA SER A 90 -0.80 7.13 0.84
C SER A 90 0.67 7.30 0.43
N ALA A 91 1.01 8.43 -0.22
CA ALA A 91 2.38 8.74 -0.61
C ALA A 91 3.30 8.93 0.60
N ILE A 92 2.83 9.67 1.63
CA ILE A 92 3.60 9.87 2.87
C ILE A 92 3.78 8.52 3.60
N LYS A 93 2.73 7.72 3.72
CA LYS A 93 2.81 6.39 4.35
C LYS A 93 3.80 5.49 3.61
N GLN A 94 3.71 5.43 2.28
CA GLN A 94 4.64 4.62 1.48
C GLN A 94 6.08 5.06 1.67
N LYS A 95 6.33 6.38 1.72
CA LYS A 95 7.66 6.91 2.01
C LYS A 95 8.11 6.54 3.43
N ALA A 96 7.23 6.67 4.42
CA ALA A 96 7.56 6.37 5.81
C ALA A 96 8.06 4.94 6.01
N ILE A 97 7.43 3.95 5.38
CA ILE A 97 7.82 2.54 5.52
C ILE A 97 9.14 2.18 4.82
N THR A 98 9.71 3.09 4.01
CA THR A 98 10.99 2.90 3.34
C THR A 98 12.14 3.66 3.99
N LEU A 99 11.88 4.41 5.06
CA LEU A 99 12.88 5.20 5.77
C LEU A 99 13.32 4.48 7.05
N ASP A 100 14.64 4.37 7.21
CA ASP A 100 15.25 3.74 8.38
C ASP A 100 15.73 4.76 9.43
N ASN A 101 15.69 6.06 9.09
CA ASN A 101 16.20 7.13 9.94
C ASN A 101 15.04 7.90 10.61
N LYS A 102 15.10 8.04 11.93
CA LYS A 102 14.10 8.75 12.73
C LYS A 102 13.91 10.21 12.32
N ASN A 103 15.01 10.92 12.00
CA ASN A 103 14.93 12.33 11.62
C ASN A 103 14.22 12.50 10.28
N ASP A 104 14.45 11.58 9.34
CA ASP A 104 13.77 11.57 8.04
C ASP A 104 12.28 11.26 8.19
N LEU A 105 11.93 10.33 9.09
CA LEU A 105 10.54 10.04 9.44
C LEU A 105 9.83 11.27 10.02
N ILE A 106 10.48 11.96 10.97
CA ILE A 106 9.95 13.20 11.58
C ILE A 106 9.80 14.31 10.53
N ALA A 107 10.71 14.40 9.56
CA ALA A 107 10.64 15.39 8.48
C ALA A 107 9.40 15.23 7.59
N LEU A 108 8.79 14.05 7.55
CA LEU A 108 7.54 13.81 6.84
C LEU A 108 6.35 14.60 7.41
N ASN A 109 6.43 15.07 8.67
CA ASN A 109 5.37 15.86 9.30
C ASN A 109 5.02 17.11 8.48
N LYS A 110 6.00 17.75 7.80
CA LYS A 110 5.75 18.88 6.91
C LYS A 110 4.75 18.59 5.79
N GLY A 111 4.72 17.34 5.29
CA GLY A 111 3.77 16.92 4.26
C GLY A 111 2.34 16.71 4.81
N ILE A 112 2.22 16.41 6.09
CA ILE A 112 0.93 16.12 6.75
C ILE A 112 0.05 17.35 6.83
N ASP A 113 0.63 18.54 6.96
CA ASP A 113 -0.11 19.81 7.04
C ASP A 113 -0.94 20.08 5.78
N SER A 114 -0.50 19.57 4.64
CA SER A 114 -1.21 19.71 3.35
C SER A 114 -2.45 18.82 3.22
N ILE A 115 -2.72 17.93 4.19
CA ILE A 115 -3.88 17.03 4.23
C ILE A 115 -4.97 17.70 5.05
N ASN A 116 -6.19 17.80 4.52
CA ASN A 116 -7.30 18.40 5.26
C ASN A 116 -8.04 17.39 6.16
N SER A 117 -8.04 16.11 5.78
CA SER A 117 -8.72 15.06 6.52
C SER A 117 -8.02 14.70 7.83
N GLY A 118 -8.63 15.00 8.97
CA GLY A 118 -8.13 14.62 10.29
C GLY A 118 -7.92 13.11 10.45
N VAL A 119 -8.78 12.29 9.85
CA VAL A 119 -8.64 10.82 9.87
C VAL A 119 -7.33 10.39 9.22
N TYR A 120 -7.00 10.93 8.05
CA TYR A 120 -5.75 10.59 7.36
C TYR A 120 -4.52 11.16 8.08
N LYS A 121 -4.60 12.40 8.60
CA LYS A 121 -3.53 12.97 9.43
C LYS A 121 -3.20 12.07 10.61
N ASN A 122 -4.21 11.70 11.39
CA ASN A 122 -4.03 10.87 12.58
C ASN A 122 -3.47 9.48 12.24
N ALA A 123 -3.93 8.88 11.14
CA ALA A 123 -3.41 7.59 10.69
C ALA A 123 -1.91 7.65 10.34
N ILE A 124 -1.46 8.72 9.67
CA ILE A 124 -0.03 8.90 9.34
C ILE A 124 0.78 9.18 10.59
N LEU A 125 0.33 10.08 11.45
CA LEU A 125 1.01 10.41 12.71
C LEU A 125 1.19 9.17 13.58
N SER A 126 0.15 8.32 13.68
CA SER A 126 0.23 7.03 14.37
C SER A 126 1.25 6.10 13.72
N THR A 127 1.28 6.02 12.39
CA THR A 127 2.27 5.21 11.66
C THR A 127 3.70 5.70 11.93
N ILE A 128 3.94 7.01 11.84
CA ILE A 128 5.26 7.59 12.11
C ILE A 128 5.66 7.35 13.58
N ALA A 129 4.74 7.54 14.52
CA ALA A 129 5.00 7.29 15.93
C ALA A 129 5.40 5.82 16.17
N GLN A 130 4.72 4.86 15.54
CA GLN A 130 5.07 3.44 15.64
C GLN A 130 6.46 3.14 15.04
N LEU A 131 6.77 3.69 13.86
CA LEU A 131 8.06 3.49 13.20
C LEU A 131 9.22 4.17 13.94
N THR A 132 8.95 5.20 14.75
CA THR A 132 9.97 5.91 15.55
C THR A 132 10.15 5.35 16.95
N GLN A 133 9.36 4.35 17.36
CA GLN A 133 9.46 3.73 18.69
C GLN A 133 10.72 2.88 18.87
N LEU A 134 11.24 2.31 17.79
CA LEU A 134 12.41 1.44 17.83
C LEU A 134 13.48 1.98 16.87
N ASN A 135 14.62 2.35 17.43
CA ASN A 135 15.80 2.72 16.67
C ASN A 135 16.92 1.71 16.95
N GLN A 136 17.94 1.72 16.11
CA GLN A 136 19.15 0.95 16.39
C GLN A 136 19.73 1.41 17.73
N GLY A 137 19.89 0.47 18.66
CA GLY A 137 20.37 0.73 20.02
C GLY A 137 19.28 0.96 21.08
N ASP A 138 18.02 1.13 20.67
CA ASP A 138 16.91 1.17 21.63
C ASP A 138 16.66 -0.21 22.26
N PRO A 139 16.17 -0.27 23.49
CA PRO A 139 15.75 -1.54 24.09
C PRO A 139 14.67 -2.23 23.25
N ALA A 140 14.83 -3.51 23.00
CA ALA A 140 13.80 -4.30 22.31
C ALA A 140 12.49 -4.31 23.12
N ILE A 141 11.36 -4.32 22.43
CA ILE A 141 10.05 -4.51 23.08
C ILE A 141 10.01 -5.90 23.71
N ASP A 142 9.62 -5.97 24.98
CA ASP A 142 9.47 -7.23 25.69
C ASP A 142 8.17 -7.93 25.27
N ILE A 143 8.25 -8.76 24.23
CA ILE A 143 7.12 -9.55 23.74
C ILE A 143 7.06 -10.90 24.48
N LEU A 144 5.83 -11.40 24.68
CA LEU A 144 5.60 -12.73 25.23
C LEU A 144 5.63 -13.77 24.09
N LEU A 145 6.49 -14.76 24.23
CA LEU A 145 6.64 -15.87 23.29
C LEU A 145 6.09 -17.14 23.94
N ILE A 146 5.65 -18.09 23.14
CA ILE A 146 5.25 -19.43 23.59
C ILE A 146 6.33 -20.41 23.13
N ASN A 147 6.91 -21.17 24.06
CA ASN A 147 7.91 -22.19 23.73
C ASN A 147 7.26 -23.52 23.31
N THR A 148 8.08 -24.49 22.94
CA THR A 148 7.62 -25.83 22.52
C THR A 148 6.88 -26.60 23.63
N ASP A 149 7.08 -26.23 24.89
CA ASP A 149 6.41 -26.82 26.06
C ASP A 149 5.11 -26.06 26.41
N ASN A 150 4.65 -25.19 25.54
CA ASN A 150 3.44 -24.37 25.69
C ASN A 150 3.52 -23.37 26.87
N GLN A 151 4.73 -22.99 27.28
CA GLN A 151 4.97 -22.04 28.36
C GLN A 151 5.19 -20.65 27.79
N THR A 152 4.65 -19.63 28.44
CA THR A 152 4.88 -18.22 28.07
C THR A 152 6.22 -17.73 28.61
N ILE A 153 7.08 -17.26 27.72
CA ILE A 153 8.41 -16.75 28.03
C ILE A 153 8.54 -15.32 27.48
N PRO A 154 8.89 -14.33 28.30
CA PRO A 154 9.17 -12.99 27.82
C PRO A 154 10.52 -12.94 27.08
N LEU A 155 10.61 -12.08 26.05
CA LEU A 155 11.85 -11.88 25.28
C LEU A 155 13.00 -11.42 26.17
N SER A 156 12.71 -10.72 27.26
CA SER A 156 13.69 -10.28 28.26
C SER A 156 14.46 -11.39 28.95
N ASN A 157 13.97 -12.64 28.94
CA ASN A 157 14.70 -13.80 29.45
C ASN A 157 15.98 -14.11 28.64
N PHE A 158 16.08 -13.56 27.42
CA PHE A 158 17.22 -13.74 26.53
C PHE A 158 18.18 -12.53 26.53
N LYS A 159 18.11 -11.68 27.55
CA LYS A 159 19.05 -10.55 27.71
C LYS A 159 20.50 -11.05 27.60
N ASN A 160 21.36 -10.22 26.98
CA ASN A 160 22.78 -10.49 26.72
C ASN A 160 23.05 -11.65 25.74
N LYS A 161 22.04 -12.11 25.01
CA LYS A 161 22.18 -13.06 23.91
C LYS A 161 21.88 -12.36 22.58
N VAL A 162 22.50 -12.85 21.51
CA VAL A 162 22.10 -12.47 20.14
C VAL A 162 20.81 -13.23 19.83
N ILE A 163 19.76 -12.48 19.43
CA ILE A 163 18.45 -13.05 19.10
C ILE A 163 18.21 -12.84 17.61
N TYR A 164 17.91 -13.93 16.91
CA TYR A 164 17.39 -13.90 15.56
C TYR A 164 15.88 -14.08 15.63
N LEU A 165 15.13 -13.08 15.14
CA LEU A 165 13.67 -13.11 15.15
C LEU A 165 13.16 -13.26 13.73
N GLU A 166 12.43 -14.33 13.47
CA GLU A 166 11.81 -14.62 12.18
C GLU A 166 10.29 -14.60 12.30
N PHE A 167 9.67 -13.88 11.40
CA PHE A 167 8.20 -13.87 11.25
C PHE A 167 7.83 -14.67 10.01
N TRP A 168 7.07 -15.73 10.20
CA TRP A 168 6.58 -16.54 9.11
C TRP A 168 5.13 -16.95 9.31
N ALA A 169 4.49 -17.38 8.23
CA ALA A 169 3.15 -17.93 8.24
C ALA A 169 3.07 -19.10 7.25
N THR A 170 2.01 -19.92 7.34
CA THR A 170 1.83 -21.13 6.51
C THR A 170 1.81 -20.86 5.00
N TRP A 171 1.64 -19.62 4.60
CA TRP A 171 1.68 -19.16 3.19
C TRP A 171 3.01 -18.49 2.81
N CYS A 172 3.96 -18.39 3.71
CA CYS A 172 5.33 -17.98 3.38
C CYS A 172 6.04 -19.20 2.79
N GLY A 173 6.16 -19.24 1.45
CA GLY A 173 6.85 -20.31 0.73
C GLY A 173 8.36 -20.12 0.73
#